data_86762e878d1e84f50bb8a68814af2c99
#
_entry.id   86762e878d1e84f50bb8a68814af2c99
#
_cell.length_a   1.000
_cell.length_b   1.000
_cell.length_c   1.000
_cell.angle_alpha   90.00
_cell.angle_beta   90.00
_cell.angle_gamma   90.00
#
_symmetry.space_group_name_H-M   'P 1'
#
loop_
_entity.id
_entity.type
_entity.pdbx_description
1 polymer ?
#
loop_
_entity_poly.entity_id
_entity_poly.type
_entity_poly.pdbx_seq_one_letter_code
_entity_poly.pdbx_strand_id
1 'polypeptide(L)'
;MKTDYKVGELIYDANIYDRLNTFLSDLQFYKKWLPTNKEARILELCCGTGRLTIPIAQEGYNICGVDYTPSMLEQAKWKATEAGLEINFIEADIRTLDLQEKFDFIFIPFNSIHHLYRNEDLFKALACVRNHLK
;
A
#
# COMPACT_ATOMS: atom_id res chain seq x y z
N MET A 1 -8.16 25.58 -1.30
CA MET A 1 -6.89 25.17 -0.65
C MET A 1 -6.55 23.79 -1.13
N LYS A 2 -5.58 23.67 -1.99
CA LYS A 2 -5.03 22.34 -2.34
C LYS A 2 -4.39 21.79 -1.08
N THR A 3 -5.03 20.81 -0.48
CA THR A 3 -4.35 20.01 0.52
C THR A 3 -3.18 19.33 -0.19
N ASP A 4 -2.00 19.85 0.02
CA ASP A 4 -0.80 19.29 -0.54
C ASP A 4 -0.52 18.00 0.24
N TYR A 5 -0.91 16.88 -0.36
CA TYR A 5 -0.70 15.56 0.23
C TYR A 5 0.77 15.13 0.26
N LYS A 6 1.69 15.99 -0.11
CA LYS A 6 3.11 15.81 0.17
C LYS A 6 3.44 15.89 1.67
N VAL A 7 2.43 15.96 2.51
CA VAL A 7 2.56 15.89 3.97
C VAL A 7 3.37 14.66 4.40
N GLY A 8 3.22 13.55 3.70
CA GLY A 8 4.01 12.34 3.96
C GLY A 8 5.51 12.57 3.85
N GLU A 9 5.97 13.33 2.85
CA GLU A 9 7.38 13.69 2.68
C GLU A 9 7.92 14.58 3.80
N LEU A 10 7.04 15.36 4.44
CA LEU A 10 7.40 16.25 5.54
C LEU A 10 7.35 15.56 6.90
N ILE A 11 6.52 14.53 7.05
CA ILE A 11 6.25 13.87 8.34
C ILE A 11 7.03 12.56 8.46
N TYR A 12 7.21 11.82 7.35
CA TYR A 12 7.80 10.50 7.37
C TYR A 12 9.18 10.49 6.72
N ASP A 13 10.22 10.34 7.54
CA ASP A 13 11.50 9.83 7.06
C ASP A 13 11.38 8.30 6.96
N ALA A 14 11.66 7.73 5.79
CA ALA A 14 11.47 6.31 5.53
C ALA A 14 12.34 5.42 6.43
N ASN A 15 13.55 5.85 6.75
CA ASN A 15 14.45 5.11 7.63
C ASN A 15 13.98 5.15 9.09
N ILE A 16 13.53 6.31 9.55
CA ILE A 16 12.96 6.46 10.89
C ILE A 16 11.68 5.65 11.00
N TYR A 17 10.82 5.70 9.98
CA TYR A 17 9.60 4.91 9.91
C TYR A 17 9.89 3.42 10.09
N ASP A 18 10.85 2.87 9.35
CA ASP A 18 11.21 1.46 9.43
C ASP A 18 11.77 1.06 10.80
N ARG A 19 12.54 1.96 11.43
CA ARG A 19 13.07 1.70 12.78
C ARG A 19 11.98 1.67 13.85
N LEU A 20 10.95 2.51 13.70
CA LEU A 20 9.87 2.61 14.68
C LEU A 20 8.77 1.57 14.45
N ASN A 21 8.63 1.06 13.24
CA ASN A 21 7.55 0.16 12.85
C ASN A 21 8.06 -1.22 12.44
N THR A 22 8.76 -1.88 13.36
CA THR A 22 9.32 -3.22 13.15
C THR A 22 8.32 -4.36 13.41
N PHE A 23 7.18 -4.05 14.02
CA PHE A 23 6.18 -5.06 14.36
C PHE A 23 5.41 -5.55 13.12
N LEU A 24 5.02 -6.82 13.15
CA LEU A 24 4.24 -7.48 12.10
C LEU A 24 3.00 -8.18 12.66
N SER A 25 2.51 -7.73 13.82
CA SER A 25 1.34 -8.34 14.47
C SER A 25 0.07 -8.22 13.63
N ASP A 26 -0.09 -7.15 12.86
CA ASP A 26 -1.20 -6.95 11.94
C ASP A 26 -1.09 -7.80 10.66
N LEU A 27 0.09 -8.27 10.30
CA LEU A 27 0.28 -9.18 9.17
C LEU A 27 -0.58 -10.43 9.31
N GLN A 28 -0.63 -11.03 10.50
CA GLN A 28 -1.43 -12.22 10.76
C GLN A 28 -2.93 -11.97 10.59
N PHE A 29 -3.39 -10.78 10.92
CA PHE A 29 -4.77 -10.38 10.67
C PHE A 29 -5.07 -10.34 9.17
N TYR A 30 -4.27 -9.65 8.37
CA TYR A 30 -4.49 -9.55 6.92
C TYR A 30 -4.35 -10.91 6.22
N LYS A 31 -3.40 -11.73 6.64
CA LYS A 31 -3.20 -13.07 6.07
C LYS A 31 -4.44 -13.94 6.14
N LYS A 32 -5.29 -13.78 7.15
CA LYS A 32 -6.56 -14.52 7.26
C LYS A 32 -7.55 -14.18 6.15
N TRP A 33 -7.44 -12.99 5.57
CA TRP A 33 -8.35 -12.50 4.55
C TRP A 33 -7.80 -12.62 3.13
N LEU A 34 -6.51 -12.93 3.00
CA LEU A 34 -5.90 -13.11 1.68
C LEU A 34 -6.54 -14.29 0.95
N PRO A 35 -6.70 -14.19 -0.39
CA PRO A 35 -7.16 -15.33 -1.19
C PRO A 35 -6.29 -16.56 -0.97
N THR A 36 -6.90 -17.75 -0.95
CA THR A 36 -6.14 -19.00 -0.86
C THR A 36 -5.36 -19.31 -2.13
N ASN A 37 -5.86 -18.83 -3.27
CA ASN A 37 -5.18 -18.94 -4.56
C ASN A 37 -4.03 -17.91 -4.63
N LYS A 38 -2.80 -18.38 -4.74
CA LYS A 38 -1.60 -17.52 -4.83
C LYS A 38 -1.52 -16.72 -6.14
N GLU A 39 -2.24 -17.15 -7.18
CA GLU A 39 -2.34 -16.42 -8.45
C GLU A 39 -3.30 -15.23 -8.38
N ALA A 40 -4.09 -15.14 -7.30
CA ALA A 40 -4.99 -14.01 -7.07
C ALA A 40 -4.19 -12.71 -6.99
N ARG A 41 -4.70 -11.66 -7.60
CA ARG A 41 -4.06 -10.35 -7.64
C ARG A 41 -4.46 -9.54 -6.41
N ILE A 42 -3.48 -9.10 -5.65
CA ILE A 42 -3.65 -8.36 -4.39
C ILE A 42 -3.11 -6.94 -4.57
N LEU A 43 -3.85 -5.96 -4.07
CA LEU A 43 -3.43 -4.56 -4.03
C LEU A 43 -3.41 -4.06 -2.59
N GLU A 44 -2.26 -3.59 -2.17
CA GLU A 44 -2.11 -2.83 -0.92
C GLU A 44 -2.07 -1.34 -1.22
N LEU A 45 -3.03 -0.60 -0.69
CA LEU A 45 -3.06 0.86 -0.77
C LEU A 45 -2.37 1.46 0.46
N CYS A 46 -1.64 2.55 0.26
CA CYS A 46 -0.83 3.18 1.29
C CYS A 46 0.24 2.23 1.86
N CYS A 47 0.96 1.56 0.97
CA CYS A 47 1.91 0.51 1.33
C CYS A 47 3.17 1.02 2.05
N GLY A 48 3.46 2.32 1.97
CA GLY A 48 4.62 2.92 2.60
C GLY A 48 5.93 2.29 2.15
N THR A 49 6.73 1.85 3.10
CA THR A 49 8.03 1.20 2.85
C THR A 49 7.91 -0.30 2.54
N GLY A 50 6.70 -0.81 2.29
CA GLY A 50 6.48 -2.22 1.99
C GLY A 50 6.48 -3.13 3.22
N ARG A 51 6.20 -2.60 4.40
CA ARG A 51 6.23 -3.34 5.67
C ARG A 51 5.40 -4.62 5.62
N LEU A 52 4.21 -4.59 5.01
CA LEU A 52 3.36 -5.77 4.79
C LEU A 52 3.53 -6.35 3.38
N THR A 53 3.71 -5.51 2.37
CA THR A 53 3.84 -5.92 0.98
C THR A 53 4.95 -6.96 0.81
N ILE A 54 6.12 -6.68 1.36
CA ILE A 54 7.30 -7.54 1.20
C ILE A 54 7.11 -8.92 1.86
N PRO A 55 6.70 -9.03 3.14
CA PRO A 55 6.44 -10.34 3.75
C PRO A 55 5.36 -11.15 3.01
N ILE A 56 4.31 -10.50 2.52
CA ILE A 56 3.25 -11.16 1.75
C ILE A 56 3.82 -11.69 0.42
N ALA A 57 4.61 -10.89 -0.29
CA ALA A 57 5.27 -11.33 -1.51
C ALA A 57 6.25 -12.48 -1.28
N GLN A 58 6.98 -12.47 -0.15
CA GLN A 58 7.88 -13.56 0.23
C GLN A 58 7.17 -14.91 0.39
N GLU A 59 5.90 -14.89 0.72
CA GLU A 59 5.07 -16.10 0.81
C GLU A 59 4.50 -16.54 -0.55
N GLY A 60 4.89 -15.90 -1.63
CA GLY A 60 4.52 -16.27 -2.99
C GLY A 60 3.21 -15.65 -3.48
N TYR A 61 2.66 -14.67 -2.80
CA TYR A 61 1.48 -13.95 -3.27
C TYR A 61 1.82 -12.93 -4.36
N ASN A 62 0.90 -12.77 -5.31
CA ASN A 62 0.97 -11.76 -6.35
C ASN A 62 0.41 -10.43 -5.82
N ILE A 63 1.25 -9.61 -5.22
CA ILE A 63 0.87 -8.35 -4.58
C ILE A 63 1.55 -7.15 -5.23
N CYS A 64 0.79 -6.07 -5.37
CA CYS A 64 1.22 -4.75 -5.83
C CYS A 64 0.99 -3.74 -4.69
N GLY A 65 1.89 -2.78 -4.54
CA GLY A 65 1.79 -1.73 -3.53
C GLY A 65 1.63 -0.36 -4.16
N VAL A 66 0.74 0.44 -3.61
CA VAL A 66 0.52 1.85 -4.01
C VAL A 66 0.76 2.74 -2.82
N ASP A 67 1.53 3.80 -3.01
CA ASP A 67 1.70 4.87 -2.03
C ASP A 67 1.82 6.22 -2.73
N TYR A 68 1.55 7.26 -2.01
CA TYR A 68 1.64 8.63 -2.50
C TYR A 68 3.03 9.26 -2.29
N THR A 69 3.83 8.71 -1.38
CA THR A 69 5.08 9.27 -0.89
C THR A 69 6.28 8.65 -1.59
N PRO A 70 6.98 9.36 -2.49
CA PRO A 70 8.10 8.81 -3.27
C PRO A 70 9.23 8.23 -2.41
N SER A 71 9.62 8.89 -1.33
CA SER A 71 10.69 8.41 -0.44
C SER A 71 10.36 7.08 0.22
N MET A 72 9.10 6.87 0.58
CA MET A 72 8.62 5.60 1.13
C MET A 72 8.71 4.48 0.08
N LEU A 73 8.30 4.77 -1.15
CA LEU A 73 8.37 3.82 -2.26
C LEU A 73 9.81 3.48 -2.66
N GLU A 74 10.72 4.44 -2.62
CA GLU A 74 12.14 4.18 -2.84
C GLU A 74 12.68 3.16 -1.85
N GLN A 75 12.37 3.34 -0.57
CA GLN A 75 12.76 2.41 0.47
C GLN A 75 12.13 1.03 0.27
N ALA A 76 10.85 0.99 -0.13
CA ALA A 76 10.16 -0.26 -0.44
C ALA A 76 10.83 -1.02 -1.59
N LYS A 77 11.14 -0.32 -2.68
CA LYS A 77 11.83 -0.88 -3.86
C LYS A 77 13.21 -1.41 -3.49
N TRP A 78 13.96 -0.68 -2.70
CA TRP A 78 15.27 -1.11 -2.25
C TRP A 78 15.17 -2.38 -1.41
N LYS A 79 14.27 -2.43 -0.42
CA LYS A 79 14.09 -3.62 0.43
C LYS A 79 13.62 -4.84 -0.37
N ALA A 80 12.73 -4.65 -1.35
CA ALA A 80 12.29 -5.73 -2.23
C ALA A 80 13.45 -6.30 -3.04
N THR A 81 14.28 -5.42 -3.62
CA THR A 81 15.47 -5.83 -4.38
C THR A 81 16.46 -6.60 -3.50
N GLU A 82 16.73 -6.11 -2.29
CA GLU A 82 17.59 -6.82 -1.32
C GLU A 82 17.04 -8.20 -0.94
N ALA A 83 15.72 -8.34 -0.93
CA ALA A 83 15.05 -9.63 -0.66
C ALA A 83 14.94 -10.53 -1.90
N GLY A 84 15.43 -10.10 -3.06
CA GLY A 84 15.33 -10.86 -4.31
C GLY A 84 13.92 -10.93 -4.88
N LEU A 85 13.07 -9.94 -4.59
CA LEU A 85 11.68 -9.89 -5.00
C LEU A 85 11.45 -8.84 -6.09
N GLU A 86 10.62 -9.20 -7.06
CA GLU A 86 10.07 -8.27 -8.04
C GLU A 86 8.64 -7.90 -7.64
N ILE A 87 8.48 -6.72 -7.04
CA ILE A 87 7.20 -6.19 -6.62
C ILE A 87 6.93 -4.90 -7.38
N ASN A 88 5.73 -4.77 -7.92
CA ASN A 88 5.30 -3.53 -8.56
C ASN A 88 4.85 -2.52 -7.49
N PHE A 89 5.67 -1.49 -7.27
CA PHE A 89 5.35 -0.35 -6.41
C PHE A 89 5.01 0.85 -7.28
N ILE A 90 3.85 1.45 -7.06
CA ILE A 90 3.29 2.51 -7.88
C ILE A 90 3.06 3.76 -7.04
N GLU A 91 3.57 4.90 -7.50
CA GLU A 91 3.24 6.21 -6.93
C GLU A 91 1.88 6.67 -7.46
N ALA A 92 0.91 6.78 -6.58
CA ALA A 92 -0.42 7.28 -6.94
C ALA A 92 -1.19 7.78 -5.71
N ASP A 93 -2.14 8.66 -5.97
CA ASP A 93 -3.11 9.14 -5.00
C ASP A 93 -4.33 8.20 -5.03
N ILE A 94 -4.71 7.64 -3.88
CA ILE A 94 -5.83 6.70 -3.78
C ILE A 94 -7.19 7.33 -4.12
N ARG A 95 -7.28 8.67 -4.14
CA ARG A 95 -8.50 9.40 -4.53
C ARG A 95 -8.71 9.47 -6.04
N THR A 96 -7.65 9.30 -6.81
CA THR A 96 -7.65 9.44 -8.27
C THR A 96 -7.03 8.23 -8.97
N LEU A 97 -6.80 7.16 -8.24
CA LEU A 97 -6.16 5.95 -8.71
C LEU A 97 -6.88 5.37 -9.94
N ASP A 98 -6.10 5.08 -10.98
CA ASP A 98 -6.58 4.37 -12.16
C ASP A 98 -5.44 3.52 -12.73
N LEU A 99 -5.41 2.25 -12.35
CA LEU A 99 -4.36 1.29 -12.75
C LEU A 99 -4.73 0.51 -14.02
N GLN A 100 -5.94 0.70 -14.57
CA GLN A 100 -6.45 -0.06 -15.72
C GLN A 100 -6.41 -1.58 -15.51
N GLU A 101 -6.49 -2.01 -14.24
CA GLU A 101 -6.37 -3.40 -13.82
C GLU A 101 -7.41 -3.72 -12.74
N LYS A 102 -7.70 -5.00 -12.58
CA LYS A 102 -8.62 -5.51 -11.56
C LYS A 102 -7.88 -6.42 -10.57
N PHE A 103 -8.31 -6.37 -9.32
CA PHE A 103 -7.73 -7.12 -8.22
C PHE A 103 -8.78 -7.99 -7.52
N ASP A 104 -8.34 -9.13 -7.01
CA ASP A 104 -9.19 -10.06 -6.27
C ASP A 104 -9.35 -9.63 -4.81
N PHE A 105 -8.36 -8.91 -4.28
CA PHE A 105 -8.35 -8.42 -2.91
C PHE A 105 -7.63 -7.08 -2.84
N ILE A 106 -8.24 -6.11 -2.14
CA ILE A 106 -7.65 -4.79 -1.91
C ILE A 106 -7.73 -4.49 -0.41
N PHE A 107 -6.65 -4.01 0.19
CA PHE A 107 -6.65 -3.60 1.58
C PHE A 107 -5.84 -2.33 1.83
N ILE A 108 -6.20 -1.64 2.91
CA ILE A 108 -5.54 -0.41 3.36
C ILE A 108 -5.17 -0.62 4.84
N PRO A 109 -3.91 -0.94 5.14
CA PRO A 109 -3.50 -1.24 6.51
C PRO A 109 -3.18 0.01 7.33
N PHE A 110 -2.94 -0.19 8.62
CA PHE A 110 -2.31 0.76 9.54
C PHE A 110 -3.07 2.09 9.68
N ASN A 111 -4.41 2.05 9.58
CA ASN A 111 -5.29 3.23 9.68
C ASN A 111 -4.97 4.34 8.67
N SER A 112 -4.30 4.03 7.57
CA SER A 112 -3.90 5.03 6.56
C SER A 112 -5.08 5.78 5.96
N ILE A 113 -6.26 5.16 5.95
CA ILE A 113 -7.50 5.82 5.50
C ILE A 113 -7.85 7.06 6.34
N HIS A 114 -7.35 7.17 7.57
CA HIS A 114 -7.56 8.34 8.44
C HIS A 114 -6.78 9.58 7.97
N HIS A 115 -5.86 9.46 7.01
CA HIS A 115 -5.24 10.61 6.34
C HIS A 115 -6.17 11.32 5.35
N LEU A 116 -7.33 10.76 5.08
CA LEU A 116 -8.38 11.40 4.30
C LEU A 116 -9.30 12.18 5.26
N TYR A 117 -9.05 13.48 5.36
CA TYR A 117 -9.70 14.35 6.35
C TYR A 117 -11.10 14.82 5.96
N ARG A 118 -11.46 14.70 4.68
CA ARG A 118 -12.77 15.10 4.17
C ARG A 118 -13.55 13.89 3.69
N ASN A 119 -14.86 13.89 3.95
CA ASN A 119 -15.76 12.84 3.46
C ASN A 119 -15.70 12.70 1.94
N GLU A 120 -15.56 13.81 1.22
CA GLU A 120 -15.41 13.79 -0.24
C GLU A 120 -14.20 12.98 -0.69
N ASP A 121 -13.06 13.14 -0.03
CA ASP A 121 -11.83 12.40 -0.33
C ASP A 121 -11.99 10.92 0.00
N LEU A 122 -12.64 10.60 1.10
CA LEU A 122 -12.96 9.22 1.47
C LEU A 122 -13.85 8.55 0.41
N PHE A 123 -14.90 9.22 -0.04
CA PHE A 123 -15.78 8.68 -1.09
C PHE A 123 -15.05 8.48 -2.41
N LYS A 124 -14.17 9.38 -2.79
CA LYS A 124 -13.32 9.23 -3.98
C LYS A 124 -12.42 8.00 -3.89
N ALA A 125 -11.76 7.81 -2.74
CA ALA A 125 -10.91 6.64 -2.51
C ALA A 125 -11.73 5.34 -2.55
N LEU A 126 -12.89 5.29 -1.91
CA LEU A 126 -13.76 4.11 -1.94
C LEU A 126 -14.28 3.81 -3.36
N ALA A 127 -14.57 4.84 -4.15
CA ALA A 127 -14.94 4.68 -5.55
C ALA A 127 -13.79 4.08 -6.37
N CYS A 128 -12.56 4.53 -6.14
CA CYS A 128 -11.36 3.96 -6.76
C CYS A 128 -11.19 2.48 -6.39
N VAL A 129 -11.34 2.15 -5.11
CA VAL A 129 -11.29 0.74 -4.65
C VAL A 129 -12.34 -0.10 -5.38
N ARG A 130 -13.60 0.34 -5.39
CA ARG A 130 -14.68 -0.37 -6.10
C ARG A 130 -14.37 -0.58 -7.57
N ASN A 131 -13.80 0.44 -8.23
CA ASN A 131 -13.49 0.38 -9.65
C ASN A 131 -12.32 -0.58 -9.97
N HIS A 132 -11.49 -0.91 -8.99
CA HIS A 132 -10.37 -1.83 -9.13
C HIS A 132 -10.66 -3.25 -8.62
N LEU A 133 -11.80 -3.48 -7.96
CA LEU A 133 -12.23 -4.83 -7.56
C LEU A 133 -12.86 -5.57 -8.75
N LYS A 134 -12.61 -6.88 -8.81
CA LYS A 134 -13.29 -7.80 -9.74
C LYS A 134 -14.75 -7.98 -9.37
#